data_3a889fb7d7b76909ca0539dda00a7ed1
#
_entry.id   3a889fb7d7b76909ca0539dda00a7ed1
#
_cell.length_a   1.000
_cell.length_b   1.000
_cell.length_c   1.000
_cell.angle_alpha   90.00
_cell.angle_beta   90.00
_cell.angle_gamma   90.00
#
_symmetry.space_group_name_H-M   'P 1'
#
loop_
_entity.id
_entity.type
_entity.pdbx_description
1 polymer ?
#
loop_
_entity_poly.entity_id
_entity_poly.type
_entity_poly.pdbx_seq_one_letter_code
_entity_poly.pdbx_strand_id
1 'polypeptide(L)'
;ARLLGTDARLLEAAAPNNPDGKLNKVVDNVFAEYEKAKDEGKIGCQLIFSDIGTPKGSWSEDMLSDDFWKKSGSEERSAGDFDVYNYLKTELVKRGIPAEEIAFIHDAKSDAQRDALFKDMRTGKKKILIGSTDKCGTGVNVQTHLVAMHHVDCPWKPSCIEQREGRGIRQGNENDEVAVYRYVTKGTFDAYSWSLVENKQRFISQVMTSKSVSRTCEDIDEATLSYAEIKAVATGNPMIKEKMEIDNEVQRLK
;
A
#
# COMPACT_ATOMS: atom_id res chain seq x y z
N ALA A 1 -4.97 13.33 6.00
CA ALA A 1 -4.80 13.30 4.55
C ALA A 1 -4.47 11.90 4.02
N ARG A 2 -3.44 11.19 4.54
CA ARG A 2 -3.07 9.82 4.06
C ARG A 2 -4.19 8.80 4.24
N LEU A 3 -4.86 8.80 5.39
CA LEU A 3 -5.98 7.89 5.66
C LEU A 3 -7.09 8.06 4.62
N LEU A 4 -7.46 9.31 4.33
CA LEU A 4 -8.49 9.63 3.33
C LEU A 4 -8.07 9.18 1.91
N GLY A 5 -6.79 9.31 1.57
CA GLY A 5 -6.24 8.81 0.30
C GLY A 5 -6.27 7.30 0.18
N THR A 6 -6.32 6.58 1.30
CA THR A 6 -6.46 5.12 1.32
C THR A 6 -7.91 4.70 1.29
N ASP A 7 -8.70 5.14 2.27
CA ASP A 7 -10.15 4.88 2.35
C ASP A 7 -10.80 5.84 3.35
N ALA A 8 -11.96 6.41 2.99
CA ALA A 8 -12.69 7.34 3.85
C ALA A 8 -13.16 6.69 5.16
N ARG A 9 -13.44 5.39 5.14
CA ARG A 9 -13.88 4.62 6.31
C ARG A 9 -12.84 4.53 7.43
N LEU A 10 -11.57 4.81 7.13
CA LEU A 10 -10.51 4.94 8.15
C LEU A 10 -10.67 6.19 9.03
N LEU A 11 -11.39 7.19 8.55
CA LEU A 11 -11.69 8.43 9.30
C LEU A 11 -13.12 8.44 9.83
N GLU A 12 -14.05 7.94 9.04
CA GLU A 12 -15.47 7.91 9.34
C GLU A 12 -16.03 6.54 8.95
N ALA A 13 -16.27 5.71 9.95
CA ALA A 13 -16.70 4.33 9.75
C ALA A 13 -18.04 4.22 8.98
N ALA A 14 -18.88 5.26 9.06
CA ALA A 14 -20.15 5.37 8.34
C ALA A 14 -19.98 5.80 6.87
N ALA A 15 -18.78 6.17 6.44
CA ALA A 15 -18.55 6.54 5.03
C ALA A 15 -18.91 5.37 4.10
N PRO A 16 -19.62 5.65 2.98
CA PRO A 16 -20.02 4.60 2.06
C PRO A 16 -18.80 3.95 1.41
N ASN A 17 -18.90 2.64 1.16
CA ASN A 17 -17.91 1.95 0.34
C ASN A 17 -17.98 2.50 -1.09
N ASN A 18 -16.85 2.98 -1.59
CA ASN A 18 -16.72 3.42 -2.98
C ASN A 18 -16.33 2.21 -3.86
N PRO A 19 -17.21 1.73 -4.76
CA PRO A 19 -16.90 0.59 -5.63
C PRO A 19 -15.62 0.78 -6.47
N ASP A 20 -15.33 2.02 -6.88
CA ASP A 20 -14.12 2.39 -7.61
C ASP A 20 -12.97 2.81 -6.69
N GLY A 21 -13.14 2.65 -5.38
CA GLY A 21 -12.15 2.99 -4.37
C GLY A 21 -10.89 2.14 -4.46
N LYS A 22 -9.80 2.68 -3.93
CA LYS A 22 -8.49 2.05 -3.96
C LYS A 22 -8.51 0.61 -3.44
N LEU A 23 -9.13 0.37 -2.27
CA LEU A 23 -9.16 -0.97 -1.66
C LEU A 23 -9.91 -1.99 -2.52
N ASN A 24 -10.99 -1.58 -3.17
CA ASN A 24 -11.71 -2.45 -4.10
C ASN A 24 -10.85 -2.80 -5.32
N LYS A 25 -10.08 -1.86 -5.87
CA LYS A 25 -9.12 -2.14 -6.95
C LYS A 25 -7.98 -3.06 -6.51
N VAL A 26 -7.54 -2.96 -5.24
CA VAL A 26 -6.60 -3.94 -4.68
C VAL A 26 -7.21 -5.34 -4.70
N VAL A 27 -8.44 -5.48 -4.20
CA VAL A 27 -9.16 -6.77 -4.18
C VAL A 27 -9.33 -7.32 -5.60
N ASP A 28 -9.72 -6.47 -6.58
CA ASP A 28 -9.87 -6.86 -8.00
C ASP A 28 -8.57 -7.44 -8.56
N ASN A 29 -7.45 -6.74 -8.39
CA ASN A 29 -6.18 -7.16 -8.95
C ASN A 29 -5.60 -8.39 -8.23
N VAL A 30 -5.73 -8.47 -6.90
CA VAL A 30 -5.29 -9.65 -6.13
C VAL A 30 -6.07 -10.89 -6.57
N PHE A 31 -7.37 -10.76 -6.74
CA PHE A 31 -8.21 -11.86 -7.21
C PHE A 31 -7.88 -12.27 -8.64
N ALA A 32 -7.65 -11.31 -9.54
CA ALA A 32 -7.27 -11.58 -10.92
C ALA A 32 -5.93 -12.34 -11.01
N GLU A 33 -4.92 -11.92 -10.24
CA GLU A 33 -3.64 -12.64 -10.19
C GLU A 33 -3.76 -14.02 -9.54
N TYR A 34 -4.64 -14.17 -8.55
CA TYR A 34 -4.91 -15.47 -7.92
C TYR A 34 -5.53 -16.46 -8.93
N GLU A 35 -6.57 -16.04 -9.66
CA GLU A 35 -7.22 -16.87 -10.69
C GLU A 35 -6.27 -17.17 -11.86
N LYS A 36 -5.52 -16.17 -12.33
CA LYS A 36 -4.50 -16.36 -13.37
C LYS A 36 -3.46 -17.42 -12.98
N ALA A 37 -2.92 -17.33 -11.76
CA ALA A 37 -1.95 -18.31 -11.28
C ALA A 37 -2.55 -19.71 -11.18
N LYS A 38 -3.80 -19.83 -10.74
CA LYS A 38 -4.54 -21.08 -10.65
C LYS A 38 -4.77 -21.69 -12.04
N ASP A 39 -5.18 -20.90 -13.02
CA ASP A 39 -5.39 -21.35 -14.41
C ASP A 39 -4.08 -21.81 -15.06
N GLU A 40 -2.95 -21.18 -14.72
CA GLU A 40 -1.61 -21.55 -15.15
C GLU A 40 -1.02 -22.75 -14.35
N GLY A 41 -1.73 -23.28 -13.36
CA GLY A 41 -1.27 -24.36 -12.50
C GLY A 41 -0.12 -23.96 -11.57
N LYS A 42 0.05 -22.68 -11.30
CA LYS A 42 1.07 -22.12 -10.42
C LYS A 42 0.56 -21.98 -8.98
N ILE A 43 1.47 -22.00 -8.00
CA ILE A 43 1.13 -21.72 -6.59
C ILE A 43 0.63 -20.27 -6.45
N GLY A 44 1.30 -19.30 -7.05
CA GLY A 44 0.83 -17.95 -7.19
C GLY A 44 0.77 -17.15 -5.88
N CYS A 45 1.90 -17.02 -5.17
CA CYS A 45 1.97 -16.22 -3.97
C CYS A 45 1.93 -14.71 -4.27
N GLN A 46 1.31 -13.93 -3.38
CA GLN A 46 1.18 -12.48 -3.50
C GLN A 46 1.50 -11.78 -2.18
N LEU A 47 2.14 -10.61 -2.25
CA LEU A 47 2.45 -9.74 -1.12
C LEU A 47 1.64 -8.45 -1.21
N ILE A 48 0.94 -8.10 -0.14
CA ILE A 48 0.20 -6.84 -0.04
C ILE A 48 0.82 -6.00 1.08
N PHE A 49 1.33 -4.83 0.73
CA PHE A 49 1.95 -3.89 1.66
C PHE A 49 0.99 -2.75 2.00
N SER A 50 0.67 -2.61 3.29
CA SER A 50 -0.04 -1.47 3.83
C SER A 50 0.51 -1.11 5.21
N ASP A 51 1.04 0.12 5.34
CA ASP A 51 1.47 0.68 6.62
C ASP A 51 0.31 1.40 7.33
N ILE A 52 -0.80 1.60 6.60
CA ILE A 52 -2.02 2.25 7.08
C ILE A 52 -3.11 1.21 7.32
N GLY A 53 -3.90 1.41 8.36
CA GLY A 53 -5.04 0.54 8.68
C GLY A 53 -4.62 -0.88 9.03
N THR A 54 -3.57 -1.00 9.87
CA THR A 54 -3.12 -2.30 10.42
C THR A 54 -4.22 -2.95 11.25
N PRO A 55 -4.23 -4.29 11.38
CA PRO A 55 -5.33 -5.00 12.00
C PRO A 55 -5.48 -4.60 13.47
N LYS A 56 -6.70 -4.31 13.87
CA LYS A 56 -7.09 -3.95 15.24
C LYS A 56 -7.58 -5.15 16.06
N GLY A 57 -7.87 -6.23 15.39
CA GLY A 57 -8.32 -7.50 15.95
C GLY A 57 -8.11 -8.65 14.98
N SER A 58 -8.37 -9.86 15.44
CA SER A 58 -8.31 -11.04 14.58
C SER A 58 -9.51 -11.08 13.63
N TRP A 59 -9.28 -11.53 12.42
CA TRP A 59 -10.35 -11.75 11.46
C TRP A 59 -11.29 -12.86 11.93
N SER A 60 -12.59 -12.69 11.75
CA SER A 60 -13.62 -13.70 12.04
C SER A 60 -14.62 -13.82 10.89
N GLU A 61 -15.31 -14.95 10.80
CA GLU A 61 -16.32 -15.20 9.75
C GLU A 61 -17.52 -14.24 9.84
N ASP A 62 -17.80 -13.67 11.01
CA ASP A 62 -18.85 -12.66 11.16
C ASP A 62 -18.62 -11.43 10.26
N MET A 63 -17.34 -11.15 9.92
CA MET A 63 -16.97 -10.05 9.01
C MET A 63 -17.41 -10.28 7.57
N LEU A 64 -17.83 -11.49 7.20
CA LEU A 64 -18.42 -11.78 5.88
C LEU A 64 -19.82 -11.18 5.73
N SER A 65 -20.50 -10.91 6.83
CA SER A 65 -21.81 -10.25 6.80
C SER A 65 -21.66 -8.76 6.45
N ASP A 66 -22.48 -8.29 5.51
CA ASP A 66 -22.53 -6.86 5.19
C ASP A 66 -23.01 -6.01 6.37
N ASP A 67 -23.79 -6.59 7.27
CA ASP A 67 -24.27 -5.91 8.48
C ASP A 67 -23.13 -5.68 9.48
N PHE A 68 -22.07 -6.50 9.48
CA PHE A 68 -20.88 -6.26 10.30
C PHE A 68 -20.26 -4.90 9.98
N TRP A 69 -20.08 -4.60 8.70
CA TRP A 69 -19.45 -3.35 8.25
C TRP A 69 -20.39 -2.15 8.33
N LYS A 70 -21.72 -2.35 8.21
CA LYS A 70 -22.74 -1.30 8.40
C LYS A 70 -22.87 -0.87 9.86
N LYS A 71 -22.79 -1.80 10.80
CA LYS A 71 -22.79 -1.53 12.25
C LYS A 71 -21.57 -0.75 12.71
N SER A 72 -20.49 -0.75 11.92
CA SER A 72 -19.28 0.04 12.15
C SER A 72 -19.52 1.57 12.19
N GLY A 73 -20.67 2.04 11.71
CA GLY A 73 -21.11 3.46 11.78
C GLY A 73 -22.19 3.75 12.81
N SER A 74 -22.59 2.78 13.63
CA SER A 74 -23.55 2.99 14.73
C SER A 74 -22.85 3.53 16.00
N GLU A 75 -23.64 4.05 16.96
CA GLU A 75 -23.14 4.54 18.24
C GLU A 75 -22.32 3.49 19.03
N GLU A 76 -22.43 2.21 18.66
CA GLU A 76 -21.73 1.08 19.28
C GLU A 76 -20.30 0.86 18.77
N ARG A 77 -19.91 1.49 17.64
CA ARG A 77 -18.56 1.38 17.06
C ARG A 77 -17.99 2.74 16.70
N SER A 78 -16.81 3.02 17.20
CA SER A 78 -16.10 4.26 16.92
C SER A 78 -15.43 4.26 15.54
N ALA A 79 -15.11 5.46 15.03
CA ALA A 79 -14.38 5.66 13.75
C ALA A 79 -13.05 4.87 13.66
N GLY A 80 -12.68 4.17 14.73
CA GLY A 80 -11.50 3.35 14.80
C GLY A 80 -11.68 1.87 14.44
N ASP A 81 -12.89 1.39 14.15
CA ASP A 81 -13.15 -0.05 14.02
C ASP A 81 -12.95 -0.60 12.60
N PHE A 82 -12.85 0.26 11.60
CA PHE A 82 -12.47 -0.14 10.25
C PHE A 82 -10.95 -0.31 10.14
N ASP A 83 -10.48 -1.44 9.62
CA ASP A 83 -9.09 -1.65 9.25
C ASP A 83 -8.96 -2.28 7.85
N VAL A 84 -7.84 -1.96 7.19
CA VAL A 84 -7.59 -2.35 5.81
C VAL A 84 -7.37 -3.86 5.68
N TYR A 85 -6.70 -4.47 6.63
CA TYR A 85 -6.31 -5.90 6.56
C TYR A 85 -7.53 -6.81 6.63
N ASN A 86 -8.39 -6.61 7.63
CA ASN A 86 -9.60 -7.40 7.79
C ASN A 86 -10.57 -7.15 6.64
N TYR A 87 -10.68 -5.90 6.14
CA TYR A 87 -11.48 -5.57 4.98
C TYR A 87 -11.00 -6.32 3.71
N LEU A 88 -9.70 -6.23 3.39
CA LEU A 88 -9.13 -6.91 2.22
C LEU A 88 -9.35 -8.43 2.32
N LYS A 89 -9.08 -9.04 3.47
CA LYS A 89 -9.31 -10.47 3.68
C LYS A 89 -10.77 -10.83 3.49
N THR A 90 -11.69 -10.08 4.06
CA THR A 90 -13.14 -10.30 3.94
C THR A 90 -13.60 -10.29 2.48
N GLU A 91 -13.20 -9.25 1.72
CA GLU A 91 -13.60 -9.13 0.32
C GLU A 91 -12.98 -10.20 -0.58
N LEU A 92 -11.74 -10.63 -0.29
CA LEU A 92 -11.10 -11.73 -1.01
C LEU A 92 -11.77 -13.08 -0.71
N VAL A 93 -12.15 -13.33 0.56
CA VAL A 93 -12.89 -14.54 0.94
C VAL A 93 -14.29 -14.57 0.31
N LYS A 94 -15.01 -13.43 0.26
CA LYS A 94 -16.29 -13.32 -0.44
C LYS A 94 -16.19 -13.66 -1.93
N ARG A 95 -15.03 -13.45 -2.54
CA ARG A 95 -14.74 -13.83 -3.95
C ARG A 95 -14.36 -15.29 -4.12
N GLY A 96 -14.21 -16.05 -3.04
CA GLY A 96 -13.95 -17.49 -3.06
C GLY A 96 -12.51 -17.89 -2.79
N ILE A 97 -11.62 -16.98 -2.35
CA ILE A 97 -10.29 -17.35 -1.88
C ILE A 97 -10.43 -17.94 -0.46
N PRO A 98 -9.92 -19.15 -0.19
CA PRO A 98 -9.99 -19.74 1.13
C PRO A 98 -9.35 -18.85 2.20
N ALA A 99 -10.04 -18.66 3.33
CA ALA A 99 -9.56 -17.79 4.42
C ALA A 99 -8.21 -18.25 4.99
N GLU A 100 -7.95 -19.56 4.96
CA GLU A 100 -6.70 -20.18 5.39
C GLU A 100 -5.52 -19.87 4.46
N GLU A 101 -5.74 -19.51 3.20
CA GLU A 101 -4.69 -19.11 2.27
C GLU A 101 -4.24 -17.64 2.44
N ILE A 102 -4.98 -16.84 3.23
CA ILE A 102 -4.70 -15.43 3.49
C ILE A 102 -4.16 -15.28 4.91
N ALA A 103 -2.99 -14.67 5.05
CA ALA A 103 -2.33 -14.46 6.34
C ALA A 103 -1.96 -13.01 6.57
N PHE A 104 -1.91 -12.59 7.83
CA PHE A 104 -1.35 -11.32 8.26
C PHE A 104 0.01 -11.55 8.92
N ILE A 105 1.02 -10.77 8.54
CA ILE A 105 2.33 -10.82 9.22
C ILE A 105 2.21 -10.47 10.71
N HIS A 106 1.18 -9.69 11.07
CA HIS A 106 0.91 -9.25 12.44
C HIS A 106 0.46 -10.38 13.36
N ASP A 107 -0.03 -11.50 12.81
CA ASP A 107 -0.43 -12.68 13.58
C ASP A 107 0.80 -13.46 14.08
N ALA A 108 1.93 -13.33 13.40
CA ALA A 108 3.20 -13.95 13.81
C ALA A 108 3.92 -13.07 14.85
N LYS A 109 3.75 -13.39 16.13
CA LYS A 109 4.28 -12.63 17.27
C LYS A 109 5.72 -12.99 17.63
N SER A 110 6.21 -14.16 17.20
CA SER A 110 7.59 -14.62 17.45
C SER A 110 8.30 -14.91 16.12
N ASP A 111 9.63 -14.96 16.16
CA ASP A 111 10.44 -15.29 14.99
C ASP A 111 10.13 -16.71 14.48
N ALA A 112 9.91 -17.66 15.39
CA ALA A 112 9.51 -19.03 15.02
C ALA A 112 8.16 -19.08 14.28
N GLN A 113 7.18 -18.27 14.71
CA GLN A 113 5.89 -18.15 14.01
C GLN A 113 6.04 -17.49 12.65
N ARG A 114 6.95 -16.53 12.54
CA ARG A 114 7.27 -15.85 11.29
C ARG A 114 7.92 -16.78 10.30
N ASP A 115 8.89 -17.58 10.75
CA ASP A 115 9.55 -18.60 9.92
C ASP A 115 8.56 -19.68 9.45
N ALA A 116 7.65 -20.11 10.32
CA ALA A 116 6.58 -21.05 9.96
C ALA A 116 5.65 -20.45 8.88
N LEU A 117 5.24 -19.17 9.04
CA LEU A 117 4.42 -18.46 8.06
C LEU A 117 5.12 -18.36 6.69
N PHE A 118 6.41 -18.02 6.67
CA PHE A 118 7.17 -17.95 5.42
C PHE A 118 7.37 -19.33 4.78
N LYS A 119 7.49 -20.39 5.60
CA LYS A 119 7.49 -21.77 5.11
C LYS A 119 6.14 -22.12 4.46
N ASP A 120 5.03 -21.74 5.09
CA ASP A 120 3.69 -21.95 4.55
C ASP A 120 3.49 -21.21 3.21
N MET A 121 4.07 -20.01 3.06
CA MET A 121 4.09 -19.29 1.78
C MET A 121 4.90 -20.05 0.70
N ARG A 122 6.12 -20.50 1.05
CA ARG A 122 6.96 -21.25 0.10
C ARG A 122 6.37 -22.62 -0.33
N THR A 123 5.53 -23.20 0.49
CA THR A 123 4.85 -24.48 0.17
C THR A 123 3.50 -24.28 -0.50
N GLY A 124 3.04 -23.04 -0.68
CA GLY A 124 1.74 -22.72 -1.26
C GLY A 124 0.53 -22.96 -0.35
N LYS A 125 0.76 -23.29 0.92
CA LYS A 125 -0.31 -23.42 1.92
C LYS A 125 -0.92 -22.06 2.26
N LYS A 126 -0.09 -21.00 2.24
CA LYS A 126 -0.50 -19.60 2.26
C LYS A 126 -0.13 -18.98 0.92
N LYS A 127 -1.06 -18.24 0.31
CA LYS A 127 -0.85 -17.61 -0.99
C LYS A 127 -0.84 -16.10 -0.94
N ILE A 128 -1.55 -15.50 0.03
CA ILE A 128 -1.64 -14.05 0.17
C ILE A 128 -1.13 -13.66 1.55
N LEU A 129 -0.10 -12.82 1.58
CA LEU A 129 0.45 -12.25 2.80
C LEU A 129 0.22 -10.74 2.82
N ILE A 130 -0.50 -10.26 3.83
CA ILE A 130 -0.73 -8.83 4.07
C ILE A 130 0.17 -8.37 5.20
N GLY A 131 0.95 -7.32 4.98
CA GLY A 131 1.90 -6.83 5.97
C GLY A 131 2.31 -5.37 5.82
N SER A 132 2.93 -4.83 6.89
CA SER A 132 3.56 -3.52 6.87
C SER A 132 5.00 -3.60 6.40
N THR A 133 5.57 -2.47 5.95
CA THR A 133 6.97 -2.37 5.54
C THR A 133 7.91 -2.88 6.62
N ASP A 134 7.72 -2.44 7.85
CA ASP A 134 8.63 -2.79 8.96
C ASP A 134 8.60 -4.29 9.28
N LYS A 135 7.42 -4.90 9.30
CA LYS A 135 7.26 -6.32 9.63
C LYS A 135 7.62 -7.26 8.49
N CYS A 136 7.33 -6.87 7.25
CA CYS A 136 7.73 -7.59 6.05
C CYS A 136 9.13 -7.20 5.53
N GLY A 137 9.74 -6.14 6.08
CA GLY A 137 11.04 -5.62 5.64
C GLY A 137 12.24 -6.44 6.08
N THR A 138 12.14 -7.26 7.13
CA THR A 138 13.25 -8.04 7.67
C THR A 138 13.00 -9.55 7.51
N GLY A 139 13.92 -10.27 6.84
CA GLY A 139 13.96 -11.74 6.83
C GLY A 139 12.90 -12.46 5.99
N VAL A 140 12.04 -11.74 5.26
CA VAL A 140 11.02 -12.35 4.41
C VAL A 140 11.68 -13.06 3.22
N ASN A 141 11.54 -14.36 3.17
CA ASN A 141 12.03 -15.22 2.08
C ASN A 141 10.82 -15.99 1.49
N VAL A 142 10.04 -15.29 0.67
CA VAL A 142 8.78 -15.81 0.08
C VAL A 142 8.74 -15.68 -1.45
N GLN A 143 9.89 -15.35 -2.06
CA GLN A 143 9.96 -15.06 -3.49
C GLN A 143 9.71 -16.25 -4.39
N THR A 144 9.88 -17.49 -3.91
CA THR A 144 9.90 -18.72 -4.75
C THR A 144 8.71 -18.81 -5.70
N HIS A 145 7.51 -18.51 -5.23
CA HIS A 145 6.29 -18.61 -6.03
C HIS A 145 5.56 -17.26 -6.16
N LEU A 146 6.31 -16.16 -5.98
CA LEU A 146 5.71 -14.83 -6.00
C LEU A 146 5.32 -14.44 -7.43
N VAL A 147 4.05 -14.08 -7.63
CA VAL A 147 3.51 -13.61 -8.92
C VAL A 147 3.17 -12.13 -8.89
N ALA A 148 2.82 -11.57 -7.73
CA ALA A 148 2.46 -10.16 -7.63
C ALA A 148 2.80 -9.51 -6.28
N MET A 149 3.03 -8.20 -6.33
CA MET A 149 3.24 -7.32 -5.18
C MET A 149 2.31 -6.12 -5.29
N HIS A 150 1.65 -5.76 -4.19
CA HIS A 150 0.66 -4.70 -4.14
C HIS A 150 1.07 -3.65 -3.09
N HIS A 151 1.35 -2.42 -3.53
CA HIS A 151 1.64 -1.28 -2.66
C HIS A 151 0.36 -0.46 -2.47
N VAL A 152 -0.39 -0.74 -1.40
CA VAL A 152 -1.66 -0.06 -1.09
C VAL A 152 -1.42 1.40 -0.72
N ASP A 153 -0.33 1.67 0.00
CA ASP A 153 0.08 3.01 0.39
C ASP A 153 1.51 3.35 -0.06
N CYS A 154 1.77 4.65 -0.15
CA CYS A 154 3.10 5.18 -0.45
C CYS A 154 3.92 5.29 0.84
N PRO A 155 5.09 4.67 0.95
CA PRO A 155 6.01 4.89 2.07
C PRO A 155 6.65 6.28 1.98
N TRP A 156 7.20 6.78 3.11
CA TRP A 156 7.86 8.09 3.14
C TRP A 156 9.23 8.14 2.47
N LYS A 157 9.91 7.00 2.37
CA LYS A 157 11.28 6.89 1.89
C LYS A 157 11.36 5.99 0.66
N PRO A 158 12.12 6.37 -0.38
CA PRO A 158 12.40 5.51 -1.53
C PRO A 158 12.98 4.16 -1.13
N SER A 159 13.88 4.13 -0.14
CA SER A 159 14.49 2.91 0.37
C SER A 159 13.47 1.88 0.89
N CYS A 160 12.30 2.33 1.37
CA CYS A 160 11.23 1.42 1.77
C CYS A 160 10.61 0.70 0.57
N ILE A 161 10.50 1.37 -0.59
CA ILE A 161 10.03 0.74 -1.83
C ILE A 161 11.06 -0.30 -2.28
N GLU A 162 12.34 0.08 -2.30
CA GLU A 162 13.43 -0.85 -2.65
C GLU A 162 13.46 -2.05 -1.71
N GLN A 163 13.23 -1.83 -0.41
CA GLN A 163 13.12 -2.92 0.56
C GLN A 163 11.92 -3.84 0.30
N ARG A 164 10.75 -3.27 0.02
CA ARG A 164 9.56 -4.05 -0.32
C ARG A 164 9.80 -4.88 -1.59
N GLU A 165 10.23 -4.23 -2.67
CA GLU A 165 10.44 -4.87 -3.98
C GLU A 165 11.62 -5.83 -3.97
N GLY A 166 12.74 -5.49 -3.33
CA GLY A 166 13.91 -6.35 -3.20
C GLY A 166 13.69 -7.64 -2.39
N ARG A 167 12.53 -7.79 -1.72
CA ARG A 167 12.14 -9.04 -1.07
C ARG A 167 11.40 -9.99 -2.01
N GLY A 168 10.70 -9.43 -3.00
CA GLY A 168 9.92 -10.20 -3.96
C GLY A 168 10.65 -10.40 -5.28
N ILE A 169 11.31 -9.36 -5.79
CA ILE A 169 12.07 -9.38 -7.04
C ILE A 169 13.50 -9.82 -6.74
N ARG A 170 13.69 -11.12 -6.57
CA ARG A 170 14.97 -11.70 -6.15
C ARG A 170 15.22 -13.01 -6.86
N GLN A 171 16.49 -13.38 -6.97
CA GLN A 171 16.87 -14.72 -7.49
C GLN A 171 16.19 -15.83 -6.71
N GLY A 172 15.79 -16.91 -7.40
CA GLY A 172 15.11 -18.06 -6.84
C GLY A 172 13.58 -17.98 -6.91
N ASN A 173 13.01 -17.03 -7.64
CA ASN A 173 11.63 -17.10 -8.06
C ASN A 173 11.50 -18.09 -9.22
N GLU A 174 10.50 -18.96 -9.20
CA GLU A 174 10.15 -19.88 -10.28
C GLU A 174 9.37 -19.20 -11.41
N ASN A 175 8.90 -17.97 -11.19
CA ASN A 175 8.23 -17.17 -12.19
C ASN A 175 9.20 -16.18 -12.84
N ASP A 176 9.16 -16.08 -14.16
CA ASP A 176 9.98 -15.16 -14.93
C ASP A 176 9.63 -13.70 -14.69
N GLU A 177 8.38 -13.42 -14.33
CA GLU A 177 7.84 -12.09 -14.13
C GLU A 177 7.09 -12.00 -12.79
N VAL A 178 7.20 -10.82 -12.14
CA VAL A 178 6.42 -10.45 -10.96
C VAL A 178 5.70 -9.14 -11.26
N ALA A 179 4.37 -9.15 -11.18
CA ALA A 179 3.57 -7.94 -11.35
C ALA A 179 3.72 -7.03 -10.12
N VAL A 180 3.97 -5.74 -10.33
CA VAL A 180 4.06 -4.75 -9.25
C VAL A 180 2.96 -3.71 -9.42
N TYR A 181 2.01 -3.70 -8.50
CA TYR A 181 0.88 -2.78 -8.46
C TYR A 181 1.13 -1.67 -7.47
N ARG A 182 1.03 -0.41 -7.91
CA ARG A 182 1.07 0.78 -7.07
C ARG A 182 -0.25 1.51 -7.17
N TYR A 183 -0.96 1.62 -6.04
CA TYR A 183 -2.30 2.19 -6.00
C TYR A 183 -2.26 3.64 -5.60
N VAL A 184 -2.87 4.49 -6.42
CA VAL A 184 -2.86 5.95 -6.24
C VAL A 184 -4.27 6.50 -6.38
N THR A 185 -4.76 7.20 -5.37
CA THR A 185 -6.03 7.93 -5.46
C THR A 185 -5.77 9.33 -6.02
N LYS A 186 -6.28 9.60 -7.23
CA LYS A 186 -6.12 10.89 -7.91
C LYS A 186 -6.72 12.03 -7.09
N GLY A 187 -6.09 13.22 -7.15
CA GLY A 187 -6.58 14.41 -6.45
C GLY A 187 -6.46 14.37 -4.93
N THR A 188 -5.67 13.43 -4.39
CA THR A 188 -5.45 13.30 -2.95
C THR A 188 -3.97 13.42 -2.60
N PHE A 189 -3.69 13.50 -1.29
CA PHE A 189 -2.32 13.48 -0.76
C PHE A 189 -1.53 12.25 -1.17
N ASP A 190 -2.19 11.18 -1.55
CA ASP A 190 -1.57 9.94 -2.00
C ASP A 190 -0.80 10.14 -3.31
N ALA A 191 -1.41 10.82 -4.29
CA ALA A 191 -0.76 11.16 -5.56
C ALA A 191 0.47 12.05 -5.33
N TYR A 192 0.38 13.01 -4.41
CA TYR A 192 1.51 13.85 -4.02
C TYR A 192 2.63 13.02 -3.39
N SER A 193 2.31 12.11 -2.46
CA SER A 193 3.30 11.27 -1.79
C SER A 193 4.10 10.42 -2.79
N TRP A 194 3.44 9.83 -3.77
CA TRP A 194 4.10 9.06 -4.83
C TRP A 194 5.02 9.93 -5.67
N SER A 195 4.59 11.15 -6.06
CA SER A 195 5.43 12.10 -6.80
C SER A 195 6.66 12.52 -6.00
N LEU A 196 6.49 12.78 -4.69
CA LEU A 196 7.59 13.14 -3.81
C LEU A 196 8.64 12.03 -3.72
N VAL A 197 8.19 10.79 -3.51
CA VAL A 197 9.09 9.63 -3.42
C VAL A 197 9.81 9.38 -4.76
N GLU A 198 9.13 9.56 -5.89
CA GLU A 198 9.73 9.46 -7.22
C GLU A 198 10.82 10.53 -7.42
N ASN A 199 10.56 11.78 -7.04
CA ASN A 199 11.54 12.86 -7.13
C ASN A 199 12.76 12.58 -6.24
N LYS A 200 12.56 12.12 -5.00
CA LYS A 200 13.64 11.69 -4.11
C LYS A 200 14.46 10.56 -4.71
N GLN A 201 13.82 9.57 -5.30
CA GLN A 201 14.50 8.45 -5.96
C GLN A 201 15.33 8.92 -7.16
N ARG A 202 14.76 9.82 -7.97
CA ARG A 202 15.48 10.41 -9.12
C ARG A 202 16.72 11.17 -8.66
N PHE A 203 16.59 11.97 -7.60
CA PHE A 203 17.71 12.70 -7.00
C PHE A 203 18.82 11.75 -6.50
N ILE A 204 18.45 10.74 -5.69
CA ILE A 204 19.40 9.73 -5.20
C ILE A 204 20.13 9.05 -6.37
N SER A 205 19.40 8.67 -7.42
CA SER A 205 19.98 8.03 -8.60
C SER A 205 20.96 8.97 -9.34
N GLN A 206 20.65 10.26 -9.43
CA GLN A 206 21.55 11.24 -10.05
C GLN A 206 22.85 11.39 -9.28
N VAL A 207 22.77 11.50 -7.95
CA VAL A 207 23.94 11.60 -7.08
C VAL A 207 24.80 10.33 -7.14
N MET A 208 24.16 9.16 -7.04
CA MET A 208 24.86 7.87 -7.00
C MET A 208 25.50 7.47 -8.34
N THR A 209 24.90 7.88 -9.46
CA THR A 209 25.42 7.50 -10.79
C THR A 209 26.38 8.52 -11.39
N SER A 210 26.64 9.65 -10.70
CA SER A 210 27.51 10.75 -11.16
C SER A 210 27.20 11.26 -12.58
N LYS A 211 26.01 11.00 -13.09
CA LYS A 211 25.60 11.40 -14.45
C LYS A 211 25.07 12.84 -14.54
N SER A 212 24.93 13.52 -13.42
CA SER A 212 24.47 14.92 -13.38
C SER A 212 25.62 15.86 -13.03
N VAL A 213 25.88 16.84 -13.89
CA VAL A 213 26.88 17.89 -13.70
C VAL A 213 26.30 19.10 -12.92
N SER A 214 25.09 19.00 -12.41
CA SER A 214 24.44 20.08 -11.66
C SER A 214 25.13 20.25 -10.28
N ARG A 215 25.67 21.45 -10.04
CA ARG A 215 26.32 21.82 -8.76
C ARG A 215 25.33 22.20 -7.67
N THR A 216 24.05 22.33 -8.00
CA THR A 216 22.98 22.68 -7.06
C THR A 216 21.94 21.60 -7.07
N CYS A 217 21.75 20.98 -5.92
CA CYS A 217 20.66 20.08 -5.65
C CYS A 217 19.76 20.73 -4.59
N GLU A 218 18.51 20.95 -4.89
CA GLU A 218 17.54 21.30 -3.86
C GLU A 218 17.36 20.12 -2.92
N ASP A 219 17.60 20.34 -1.63
CA ASP A 219 17.38 19.35 -0.60
C ASP A 219 15.87 19.11 -0.44
N ILE A 220 15.41 17.98 -0.96
CA ILE A 220 13.99 17.61 -0.96
C ILE A 220 13.56 17.08 0.42
N ASP A 221 14.51 16.82 1.34
CA ASP A 221 14.19 16.28 2.66
C ASP A 221 13.56 17.30 3.62
N GLU A 222 13.73 18.61 3.39
CA GLU A 222 13.12 19.68 4.16
C GLU A 222 11.84 20.28 3.54
N ALA A 223 11.36 19.75 2.42
CA ALA A 223 10.09 20.20 1.84
C ALA A 223 8.92 19.81 2.73
N THR A 224 8.77 20.50 3.85
CA THR A 224 7.46 20.68 4.47
C THR A 224 6.54 21.17 3.37
N LEU A 225 5.49 20.42 3.06
CA LEU A 225 4.41 20.84 2.18
C LEU A 225 4.07 22.31 2.49
N SER A 226 4.32 23.19 1.56
CA SER A 226 3.84 24.55 1.69
C SER A 226 2.32 24.52 1.80
N TYR A 227 1.73 25.45 2.51
CA TYR A 227 0.25 25.58 2.59
C TYR A 227 -0.40 25.59 1.19
N ALA A 228 0.31 26.09 0.18
CA ALA A 228 -0.07 26.09 -1.22
C ALA A 228 -0.19 24.70 -1.81
N GLU A 229 0.78 23.84 -1.55
CA GLU A 229 0.80 22.47 -2.04
C GLU A 229 -0.29 21.64 -1.38
N ILE A 230 -0.48 21.81 -0.06
CA ILE A 230 -1.57 21.17 0.67
C ILE A 230 -2.92 21.58 0.08
N LYS A 231 -3.10 22.88 -0.21
CA LYS A 231 -4.34 23.41 -0.77
C LYS A 231 -4.57 22.96 -2.21
N ALA A 232 -3.53 22.92 -3.05
CA ALA A 232 -3.61 22.43 -4.42
C ALA A 232 -3.99 20.94 -4.47
N VAL A 233 -3.40 20.12 -3.60
CA VAL A 233 -3.73 18.69 -3.47
C VAL A 233 -5.15 18.49 -2.94
N ALA A 234 -5.56 19.28 -1.92
CA ALA A 234 -6.88 19.16 -1.32
C ALA A 234 -8.01 19.57 -2.27
N THR A 235 -7.76 20.54 -3.17
CA THR A 235 -8.73 21.01 -4.14
C THR A 235 -8.67 20.28 -5.49
N GLY A 236 -7.65 19.45 -5.69
CA GLY A 236 -7.41 18.77 -6.98
C GLY A 236 -7.05 19.73 -8.13
N ASN A 237 -6.73 20.99 -7.82
CA ASN A 237 -6.44 22.01 -8.82
C ASN A 237 -4.96 22.41 -8.80
N PRO A 238 -4.14 21.94 -9.77
CA PRO A 238 -2.71 22.25 -9.85
C PRO A 238 -2.42 23.75 -10.06
N MET A 239 -3.34 24.52 -10.66
CA MET A 239 -3.16 25.94 -10.89
C MET A 239 -3.09 26.77 -9.59
N ILE A 240 -3.59 26.24 -8.48
CA ILE A 240 -3.47 26.90 -7.17
C ILE A 240 -2.02 26.92 -6.71
N LYS A 241 -1.25 25.86 -6.97
CA LYS A 241 0.18 25.81 -6.68
C LYS A 241 0.93 26.86 -7.49
N GLU A 242 0.72 26.86 -8.80
CA GLU A 242 1.37 27.79 -9.73
C GLU A 242 1.07 29.26 -9.39
N LYS A 243 -0.19 29.58 -9.09
CA LYS A 243 -0.57 30.92 -8.64
C LYS A 243 0.16 31.35 -7.36
N MET A 244 0.26 30.48 -6.37
CA MET A 244 0.91 30.81 -5.10
C MET A 244 2.44 30.87 -5.22
N GLU A 245 3.05 30.11 -6.11
CA GLU A 245 4.47 30.22 -6.43
C GLU A 245 4.77 31.60 -7.07
N ILE A 246 3.94 32.02 -8.02
CA ILE A 246 4.03 33.37 -8.65
C ILE A 246 3.80 34.47 -7.60
N ASP A 247 2.79 34.34 -6.74
CA ASP A 247 2.51 35.33 -5.69
C ASP A 247 3.69 35.46 -4.70
N ASN A 248 4.34 34.37 -4.35
CA ASN A 248 5.54 34.35 -3.51
C ASN A 248 6.74 35.00 -4.21
N GLU A 249 6.92 34.75 -5.49
CA GLU A 249 8.01 35.34 -6.26
C GLU A 249 7.80 36.86 -6.43
N VAL A 250 6.58 37.31 -6.67
CA VAL A 250 6.22 38.75 -6.70
C VAL A 250 6.48 39.40 -5.34
N GLN A 251 6.22 38.74 -4.23
CA GLN A 251 6.53 39.26 -2.88
C GLN A 251 8.04 39.36 -2.61
N ARG A 252 8.84 38.43 -3.17
CA ARG A 252 10.30 38.48 -3.04
C ARG A 252 10.95 39.61 -3.85
N LEU A 253 10.29 40.06 -4.91
CA LEU A 253 10.77 41.13 -5.81
C LEU A 253 10.32 42.54 -5.38
N LYS A 254 9.45 42.66 -4.39
CA LYS A 254 9.04 43.92 -3.74
C LYS A 254 9.89 44.18 -2.49
#